data_560539cd84a5d4bb000ba84f85edc0b5
#
_entry.id   560539cd84a5d4bb000ba84f85edc0b5
#
_cell.length_a   1.000
_cell.length_b   1.000
_cell.length_c   1.000
_cell.angle_alpha   90.00
_cell.angle_beta   90.00
_cell.angle_gamma   90.00
#
_symmetry.space_group_name_H-M   'P 1'
#
loop_
_entity.id
_entity.type
_entity.pdbx_description
1 polymer ?
#
loop_
_entity_poly.entity_id
_entity_poly.type
_entity_poly.pdbx_seq_one_letter_code
_entity_poly.pdbx_strand_id
1 'polypeptide(L)'
;MVIPENSSIVIFGASGDLTYRKLIPALYHLYANNQMPKSFAILGVSRTDYSDESYREKLKQSLQDMEKTEPEILNAFIDHLHYQAINTSDVDDYARLAMRLDKIEKEYQFENHNTLFYLATPPSLYGVIPANLAAHGLNDESNGWRRLIIEKPFGYDLASAQSLDEEIHHHFQEHQIYRIDHYLGKETVQNLLVLRFSNAMFEPLWNRNFIDYVEITGAEFLGVEERGGYYDGSGAVRDMFQNHLLQVLAMVGMEPPAQINADSIRDEVVKVLQCLKPLEEDDLRNDLVLGQYTASDVRGQHLLGYREENGVADDSRTETYIGLKAHINNWRWNGVPFYVRTGKRLPTRVTEIVIHFKNTPHPVFGQDAPENKLIIRIQPDEGIQMSFGLKEPGAGFKAKEVKMNFSYSDLPETQMLTAYERLLLDALNGDATLFARTDAVEACWKYVQPILDFKQDPQALFGYACGTWGPQEADELLQRDGRAWRFPCKNLTDTDYCEL
;
A
#
# COMPACT_ATOMS: atom_id res chain seq x y z
N MET A 1 -2.98 20.02 13.84
CA MET A 1 -2.29 18.72 13.80
C MET A 1 -1.74 18.47 15.22
N VAL A 2 -1.85 17.25 15.74
CA VAL A 2 -1.35 16.92 17.08
C VAL A 2 0.16 16.73 16.97
N ILE A 3 0.93 17.41 17.80
CA ILE A 3 2.39 17.20 17.90
C ILE A 3 2.61 15.96 18.76
N PRO A 4 3.40 14.98 18.28
CA PRO A 4 3.68 13.77 19.06
C PRO A 4 4.39 14.05 20.38
N GLU A 5 4.29 13.11 21.31
CA GLU A 5 5.03 13.14 22.57
C GLU A 5 6.53 12.93 22.35
N ASN A 6 7.35 13.44 23.27
CA ASN A 6 8.80 13.23 23.25
C ASN A 6 9.11 11.73 23.22
N SER A 7 10.03 11.32 22.33
CA SER A 7 10.29 9.91 22.09
C SER A 7 11.63 9.64 21.40
N SER A 8 12.11 8.41 21.56
CA SER A 8 13.20 7.84 20.78
C SER A 8 12.65 7.08 19.56
N ILE A 9 13.30 7.20 18.42
CA ILE A 9 13.01 6.42 17.20
C ILE A 9 14.22 5.54 16.92
N VAL A 10 14.05 4.23 17.02
CA VAL A 10 15.11 3.24 16.78
C VAL A 10 14.90 2.57 15.43
N ILE A 11 15.82 2.74 14.50
CA ILE A 11 15.71 2.19 13.15
C ILE A 11 16.68 1.02 12.99
N PHE A 12 16.14 -0.21 13.01
CA PHE A 12 16.91 -1.40 12.63
C PHE A 12 17.07 -1.46 11.12
N GLY A 13 18.28 -1.76 10.65
CA GLY A 13 18.61 -1.67 9.23
C GLY A 13 19.02 -0.26 8.79
N ALA A 14 19.59 0.51 9.71
CA ALA A 14 19.94 1.92 9.54
C ALA A 14 20.97 2.21 8.42
N SER A 15 21.71 1.20 7.95
CA SER A 15 22.61 1.31 6.80
C SER A 15 22.00 0.82 5.48
N GLY A 16 20.68 0.54 5.47
CA GLY A 16 19.96 0.00 4.32
C GLY A 16 19.34 1.08 3.42
N ASP A 17 19.01 0.69 2.19
CA ASP A 17 18.44 1.56 1.15
C ASP A 17 17.14 2.24 1.59
N LEU A 18 16.23 1.52 2.25
CA LEU A 18 14.96 2.06 2.74
C LEU A 18 15.18 3.23 3.72
N THR A 19 16.13 3.06 4.63
CA THR A 19 16.48 4.11 5.60
C THR A 19 16.94 5.38 4.91
N TYR A 20 17.88 5.26 3.96
CA TYR A 20 18.42 6.42 3.25
C TYR A 20 17.43 7.10 2.32
N ARG A 21 16.64 6.31 1.57
CA ARG A 21 15.77 6.86 0.51
C ARG A 21 14.38 7.24 0.98
N LYS A 22 13.92 6.72 2.10
CA LYS A 22 12.54 6.92 2.56
C LYS A 22 12.43 7.41 3.98
N LEU A 23 13.04 6.71 4.95
CA LEU A 23 12.78 7.00 6.36
C LEU A 23 13.42 8.31 6.81
N ILE A 24 14.71 8.49 6.53
CA ILE A 24 15.42 9.71 6.93
C ILE A 24 14.88 10.95 6.20
N PRO A 25 14.60 10.94 4.89
CA PRO A 25 13.91 12.05 4.24
C PRO A 25 12.54 12.35 4.83
N ALA A 26 11.72 11.33 5.10
CA ALA A 26 10.41 11.52 5.71
C ALA A 26 10.51 12.17 7.11
N LEU A 27 11.43 11.70 7.96
CA LEU A 27 11.66 12.28 9.28
C LEU A 27 12.21 13.71 9.19
N TYR A 28 13.10 14.00 8.23
CA TYR A 28 13.58 15.34 7.95
C TYR A 28 12.46 16.29 7.54
N HIS A 29 11.58 15.86 6.63
CA HIS A 29 10.42 16.67 6.21
C HIS A 29 9.45 16.93 7.37
N LEU A 30 9.15 15.91 8.19
CA LEU A 30 8.34 16.11 9.40
C LEU A 30 9.01 17.11 10.35
N TYR A 31 10.33 17.07 10.50
CA TYR A 31 11.09 18.01 11.32
C TYR A 31 11.03 19.45 10.76
N ALA A 32 11.32 19.60 9.47
CA ALA A 32 11.30 20.89 8.78
C ALA A 32 9.92 21.57 8.83
N ASN A 33 8.84 20.76 8.88
CA ASN A 33 7.46 21.22 8.97
C ASN A 33 6.94 21.35 10.43
N ASN A 34 7.81 21.25 11.43
CA ASN A 34 7.46 21.32 12.86
C ASN A 34 6.41 20.28 13.30
N GLN A 35 6.45 19.08 12.71
CA GLN A 35 5.52 17.98 13.00
C GLN A 35 6.15 16.88 13.87
N MET A 36 7.46 16.96 14.14
CA MET A 36 8.16 16.08 15.08
C MET A 36 7.91 16.47 16.54
N PRO A 37 8.14 15.55 17.51
CA PRO A 37 8.15 15.88 18.93
C PRO A 37 9.05 17.08 19.24
N LYS A 38 8.76 17.81 20.30
CA LYS A 38 9.59 18.94 20.74
C LYS A 38 11.01 18.50 21.11
N SER A 39 11.14 17.32 21.69
CA SER A 39 12.41 16.66 21.96
C SER A 39 12.33 15.22 21.47
N PHE A 40 13.26 14.82 20.62
CA PHE A 40 13.33 13.47 20.04
C PHE A 40 14.77 13.09 19.74
N ALA A 41 15.02 11.79 19.65
CA ALA A 41 16.28 11.25 19.18
C ALA A 41 16.02 10.13 18.17
N ILE A 42 16.89 10.01 17.16
CA ILE A 42 16.84 8.93 16.16
C ILE A 42 18.10 8.09 16.35
N LEU A 43 17.94 6.83 16.70
CA LEU A 43 19.03 5.88 16.88
C LEU A 43 19.04 4.86 15.73
N GLY A 44 20.00 5.01 14.85
CA GLY A 44 20.26 4.03 13.79
C GLY A 44 20.96 2.78 14.35
N VAL A 45 20.47 1.61 13.97
CA VAL A 45 20.98 0.33 14.43
C VAL A 45 21.25 -0.59 13.23
N SER A 46 22.48 -1.05 13.06
CA SER A 46 22.83 -2.09 12.08
C SER A 46 24.16 -2.74 12.40
N ARG A 47 24.60 -3.72 11.58
CA ARG A 47 25.88 -4.41 11.73
C ARG A 47 27.08 -3.60 11.27
N THR A 48 26.85 -2.58 10.45
CA THR A 48 27.93 -1.73 9.92
C THR A 48 28.54 -0.93 11.06
N ASP A 49 29.85 -0.85 11.10
CA ASP A 49 30.58 -0.11 12.14
C ASP A 49 30.66 1.39 11.76
N TYR A 50 29.79 2.20 12.35
CA TYR A 50 29.78 3.65 12.26
C TYR A 50 29.89 4.26 13.67
N SER A 51 30.59 5.42 13.76
CA SER A 51 30.40 6.34 14.88
C SER A 51 29.19 7.25 14.63
N ASP A 52 28.70 7.96 15.66
CA ASP A 52 27.67 8.97 15.49
C ASP A 52 28.05 10.00 14.41
N GLU A 53 29.31 10.46 14.41
CA GLU A 53 29.82 11.46 13.47
C GLU A 53 29.82 10.93 12.02
N SER A 54 30.35 9.72 11.80
CA SER A 54 30.41 9.13 10.45
C SER A 54 29.03 8.79 9.90
N TYR A 55 28.10 8.40 10.76
CA TYR A 55 26.71 8.16 10.39
C TYR A 55 25.98 9.46 10.03
N ARG A 56 26.13 10.50 10.84
CA ARG A 56 25.61 11.85 10.60
C ARG A 56 26.08 12.42 9.26
N GLU A 57 27.39 12.34 9.00
CA GLU A 57 27.96 12.87 7.75
C GLU A 57 27.39 12.14 6.53
N LYS A 58 27.29 10.82 6.60
CA LYS A 58 26.71 10.02 5.51
C LYS A 58 25.25 10.36 5.24
N LEU A 59 24.43 10.53 6.27
CA LEU A 59 23.02 10.88 6.12
C LEU A 59 22.84 12.32 5.62
N LYS A 60 23.66 13.24 6.11
CA LYS A 60 23.68 14.63 5.66
C LYS A 60 23.95 14.69 4.14
N GLN A 61 24.99 13.99 3.69
CA GLN A 61 25.30 13.92 2.25
C GLN A 61 24.16 13.31 1.46
N SER A 62 23.58 12.21 1.93
CA SER A 62 22.46 11.55 1.27
C SER A 62 21.22 12.47 1.12
N LEU A 63 20.88 13.25 2.14
CA LEU A 63 19.78 14.21 2.07
C LEU A 63 20.08 15.33 1.08
N GLN A 64 21.31 15.87 1.07
CA GLN A 64 21.71 16.93 0.14
C GLN A 64 21.72 16.47 -1.32
N ASP A 65 22.07 15.20 -1.57
CA ASP A 65 22.08 14.64 -2.92
C ASP A 65 20.67 14.40 -3.48
N MET A 66 19.69 14.19 -2.60
CA MET A 66 18.32 13.85 -3.01
C MET A 66 17.40 15.07 -3.16
N GLU A 67 17.62 16.12 -2.38
CA GLU A 67 16.71 17.27 -2.33
C GLU A 67 17.39 18.57 -1.93
N LYS A 68 16.70 19.69 -2.17
CA LYS A 68 17.15 20.99 -1.68
C LYS A 68 16.86 21.08 -0.18
N THR A 69 17.90 21.12 0.63
CA THR A 69 17.82 21.28 2.07
C THR A 69 18.21 22.69 2.50
N GLU A 70 17.57 23.19 3.54
CA GLU A 70 18.01 24.42 4.20
C GLU A 70 19.14 24.08 5.19
N PRO A 71 20.36 24.65 5.03
CA PRO A 71 21.52 24.23 5.80
C PRO A 71 21.36 24.31 7.32
N GLU A 72 20.63 25.32 7.82
CA GLU A 72 20.37 25.49 9.26
C GLU A 72 19.45 24.39 9.79
N ILE A 73 18.34 24.13 9.09
CA ILE A 73 17.37 23.08 9.46
C ILE A 73 18.02 21.70 9.36
N LEU A 74 18.79 21.46 8.29
CA LEU A 74 19.49 20.19 8.10
C LEU A 74 20.49 19.93 9.22
N ASN A 75 21.33 20.91 9.58
CA ASN A 75 22.31 20.72 10.64
C ASN A 75 21.62 20.45 11.99
N ALA A 76 20.57 21.19 12.31
CA ALA A 76 19.80 20.97 13.53
C ALA A 76 19.16 19.57 13.57
N PHE A 77 18.60 19.09 12.44
CA PHE A 77 18.07 17.73 12.34
C PHE A 77 19.14 16.66 12.55
N ILE A 78 20.30 16.81 11.90
CA ILE A 78 21.39 15.86 11.96
C ILE A 78 21.92 15.67 13.40
N ASP A 79 21.85 16.69 14.25
CA ASP A 79 22.27 16.60 15.67
C ASP A 79 21.41 15.62 16.48
N HIS A 80 20.17 15.34 16.06
CA HIS A 80 19.29 14.34 16.68
C HIS A 80 19.63 12.88 16.29
N LEU A 81 20.55 12.67 15.36
CA LEU A 81 20.91 11.33 14.87
C LEU A 81 22.01 10.71 15.71
N HIS A 82 21.80 9.49 16.13
CA HIS A 82 22.76 8.65 16.87
C HIS A 82 22.90 7.31 16.17
N TYR A 83 23.96 6.57 16.50
CA TYR A 83 24.20 5.26 15.89
C TYR A 83 24.72 4.25 16.92
N GLN A 84 24.31 3.00 16.77
CA GLN A 84 24.83 1.88 17.53
C GLN A 84 25.03 0.66 16.65
N ALA A 85 26.29 0.23 16.48
CA ALA A 85 26.59 -1.02 15.82
C ALA A 85 26.27 -2.21 16.73
N ILE A 86 25.38 -3.09 16.24
CA ILE A 86 25.03 -4.38 16.88
C ILE A 86 24.80 -5.46 15.83
N ASN A 87 25.00 -6.72 16.25
CA ASN A 87 24.49 -7.87 15.53
C ASN A 87 23.03 -8.10 15.95
N THR A 88 22.09 -7.75 15.07
CA THR A 88 20.64 -7.83 15.35
C THR A 88 20.12 -9.25 15.65
N SER A 89 20.93 -10.29 15.38
CA SER A 89 20.60 -11.68 15.71
C SER A 89 21.21 -12.14 17.05
N ASP A 90 22.02 -11.31 17.70
CA ASP A 90 22.71 -11.62 18.94
C ASP A 90 21.98 -10.95 20.12
N VAL A 91 21.37 -11.73 20.99
CA VAL A 91 20.60 -11.24 22.14
C VAL A 91 21.47 -10.38 23.09
N ASP A 92 22.74 -10.74 23.28
CA ASP A 92 23.63 -10.03 24.22
C ASP A 92 23.91 -8.58 23.74
N ASP A 93 23.88 -8.33 22.44
CA ASP A 93 24.06 -6.99 21.86
C ASP A 93 22.92 -6.02 22.25
N TYR A 94 21.73 -6.53 22.59
CA TYR A 94 20.60 -5.69 22.99
C TYR A 94 20.78 -5.09 24.40
N ALA A 95 21.64 -5.64 25.24
CA ALA A 95 22.07 -4.97 26.47
C ALA A 95 22.79 -3.64 26.16
N ARG A 96 23.64 -3.62 25.13
CA ARG A 96 24.31 -2.39 24.68
C ARG A 96 23.31 -1.38 24.10
N LEU A 97 22.32 -1.88 23.35
CA LEU A 97 21.24 -1.04 22.83
C LEU A 97 20.43 -0.40 23.95
N ALA A 98 20.03 -1.19 24.97
CA ALA A 98 19.29 -0.69 26.12
C ALA A 98 20.08 0.39 26.89
N MET A 99 21.37 0.16 27.14
CA MET A 99 22.24 1.16 27.78
C MET A 99 22.40 2.44 26.93
N ARG A 100 22.45 2.29 25.59
CA ARG A 100 22.56 3.44 24.68
C ARG A 100 21.29 4.27 24.69
N LEU A 101 20.12 3.62 24.66
CA LEU A 101 18.81 4.29 24.76
C LEU A 101 18.68 5.04 26.09
N ASP A 102 18.94 4.38 27.21
CA ASP A 102 18.89 5.03 28.54
C ASP A 102 19.82 6.26 28.63
N LYS A 103 21.01 6.20 28.02
CA LYS A 103 21.91 7.34 27.95
C LYS A 103 21.32 8.51 27.13
N ILE A 104 20.75 8.20 25.95
CA ILE A 104 20.13 9.19 25.07
C ILE A 104 18.93 9.83 25.77
N GLU A 105 18.04 9.04 26.35
CA GLU A 105 16.84 9.51 27.04
C GLU A 105 17.18 10.44 28.22
N LYS A 106 18.24 10.15 28.95
CA LYS A 106 18.78 11.05 30.01
C LYS A 106 19.36 12.32 29.43
N GLU A 107 20.09 12.27 28.33
CA GLU A 107 20.68 13.45 27.67
C GLU A 107 19.58 14.39 27.16
N TYR A 108 18.51 13.83 26.57
CA TYR A 108 17.35 14.58 26.09
C TYR A 108 16.31 14.89 27.15
N GLN A 109 16.52 14.46 28.40
CA GLN A 109 15.65 14.68 29.57
C GLN A 109 14.20 14.25 29.33
N PHE A 110 14.01 13.06 28.73
CA PHE A 110 12.67 12.51 28.52
C PHE A 110 12.02 12.13 29.86
N GLU A 111 10.80 12.61 30.09
CA GLU A 111 9.99 12.26 31.26
C GLU A 111 9.45 10.82 31.17
N ASN A 112 9.08 10.41 29.95
CA ASN A 112 8.61 9.05 29.62
C ASN A 112 9.58 8.42 28.62
N HIS A 113 9.80 7.14 28.74
CA HIS A 113 10.69 6.37 27.86
C HIS A 113 9.97 5.88 26.59
N ASN A 114 9.23 6.78 25.92
CA ASN A 114 8.50 6.47 24.69
C ASN A 114 9.46 6.07 23.58
N THR A 115 9.26 4.88 22.97
CA THR A 115 10.16 4.39 21.93
C THR A 115 9.39 3.77 20.76
N LEU A 116 9.69 4.28 19.56
CA LEU A 116 9.24 3.70 18.30
C LEU A 116 10.37 2.86 17.70
N PHE A 117 10.18 1.56 17.59
CA PHE A 117 11.09 0.64 16.90
C PHE A 117 10.64 0.45 15.46
N TYR A 118 11.51 0.68 14.51
CA TYR A 118 11.24 0.50 13.08
C TYR A 118 12.11 -0.63 12.51
N LEU A 119 11.48 -1.68 11.96
CA LEU A 119 12.18 -2.81 11.35
C LEU A 119 12.37 -2.59 9.84
N ALA A 120 13.41 -1.83 9.45
CA ALA A 120 13.85 -1.67 8.06
C ALA A 120 14.84 -2.80 7.67
N THR A 121 14.53 -4.03 8.05
CA THR A 121 15.39 -5.22 7.94
C THR A 121 14.76 -6.28 7.03
N PRO A 122 15.53 -7.29 6.60
CA PRO A 122 14.94 -8.44 5.91
C PRO A 122 13.89 -9.16 6.79
N PRO A 123 12.85 -9.77 6.17
CA PRO A 123 11.75 -10.44 6.88
C PRO A 123 12.18 -11.54 7.85
N SER A 124 13.33 -12.19 7.60
CA SER A 124 13.91 -13.21 8.49
C SER A 124 14.26 -12.70 9.89
N LEU A 125 14.26 -11.39 10.10
CA LEU A 125 14.53 -10.75 11.39
C LEU A 125 13.27 -10.25 12.12
N TYR A 126 12.08 -10.39 11.52
CA TYR A 126 10.85 -9.84 12.10
C TYR A 126 10.38 -10.56 13.36
N GLY A 127 10.71 -11.84 13.55
CA GLY A 127 10.51 -12.55 14.82
C GLY A 127 11.69 -12.36 15.78
N VAL A 128 12.93 -12.35 15.25
CA VAL A 128 14.16 -12.31 16.04
C VAL A 128 14.32 -10.99 16.81
N ILE A 129 14.11 -9.84 16.15
CA ILE A 129 14.29 -8.52 16.77
C ILE A 129 13.30 -8.31 17.94
N PRO A 130 11.98 -8.55 17.79
CA PRO A 130 11.04 -8.43 18.90
C PRO A 130 11.37 -9.32 20.09
N ALA A 131 11.79 -10.58 19.83
CA ALA A 131 12.22 -11.50 20.88
C ALA A 131 13.42 -10.95 21.67
N ASN A 132 14.42 -10.43 20.97
CA ASN A 132 15.62 -9.87 21.60
C ASN A 132 15.33 -8.55 22.33
N LEU A 133 14.45 -7.71 21.82
CA LEU A 133 13.96 -6.51 22.51
C LEU A 133 13.28 -6.89 23.84
N ALA A 134 12.39 -7.89 23.81
CA ALA A 134 11.68 -8.35 24.97
C ALA A 134 12.60 -8.99 26.03
N ALA A 135 13.64 -9.74 25.62
CA ALA A 135 14.64 -10.32 26.51
C ALA A 135 15.37 -9.27 27.37
N HIS A 136 15.40 -8.03 26.91
CA HIS A 136 16.00 -6.89 27.63
C HIS A 136 14.96 -5.86 28.14
N GLY A 137 13.66 -6.22 28.19
CA GLY A 137 12.60 -5.38 28.73
C GLY A 137 12.29 -4.13 27.88
N LEU A 138 12.74 -4.11 26.61
CA LEU A 138 12.52 -2.98 25.71
C LEU A 138 11.10 -2.95 25.10
N ASN A 139 10.26 -3.95 25.39
CA ASN A 139 8.85 -4.02 25.06
C ASN A 139 7.93 -3.59 26.22
N ASP A 140 8.49 -3.32 27.42
CA ASP A 140 7.72 -2.96 28.61
C ASP A 140 7.21 -1.51 28.53
N GLU A 141 5.89 -1.34 28.75
CA GLU A 141 5.20 -0.04 28.69
C GLU A 141 4.96 0.59 30.09
N SER A 142 5.56 0.06 31.12
CA SER A 142 5.38 0.58 32.51
C SER A 142 5.82 2.04 32.68
N ASN A 143 6.72 2.53 31.81
CA ASN A 143 7.28 3.88 31.87
C ASN A 143 7.32 4.56 30.47
N GLY A 144 6.26 4.44 29.69
CA GLY A 144 6.15 5.00 28.36
C GLY A 144 5.75 3.95 27.32
N TRP A 145 5.15 4.40 26.25
CA TRP A 145 4.69 3.49 25.20
C TRP A 145 5.87 2.88 24.40
N ARG A 146 5.65 1.66 23.92
CA ARG A 146 6.56 0.92 23.04
C ARG A 146 5.82 0.53 21.77
N ARG A 147 6.25 1.02 20.62
CA ARG A 147 5.61 0.74 19.33
C ARG A 147 6.59 0.11 18.38
N LEU A 148 6.12 -0.87 17.61
CA LEU A 148 6.92 -1.67 16.68
C LEU A 148 6.35 -1.52 15.27
N ILE A 149 7.07 -0.84 14.39
CA ILE A 149 6.73 -0.76 12.96
C ILE A 149 7.41 -1.92 12.22
N ILE A 150 6.61 -2.64 11.43
CA ILE A 150 7.06 -3.76 10.61
C ILE A 150 6.70 -3.50 9.15
N GLU A 151 7.67 -3.68 8.27
CA GLU A 151 7.51 -3.58 6.82
C GLU A 151 6.96 -4.89 6.22
N LYS A 152 6.31 -4.78 5.06
CA LYS A 152 5.96 -5.97 4.28
C LYS A 152 7.22 -6.70 3.78
N PRO A 153 7.15 -8.02 3.56
CA PRO A 153 5.98 -8.91 3.60
C PRO A 153 5.70 -9.47 5.01
N PHE A 154 4.42 -9.69 5.31
CA PHE A 154 3.97 -10.37 6.53
C PHE A 154 3.69 -11.84 6.21
N GLY A 155 4.74 -12.65 6.15
CA GLY A 155 4.70 -14.01 5.60
C GLY A 155 4.77 -14.03 4.07
N TYR A 156 4.75 -15.24 3.51
CA TYR A 156 4.72 -15.52 2.06
C TYR A 156 3.58 -16.48 1.66
N ASP A 157 2.88 -17.04 2.65
CA ASP A 157 1.65 -17.84 2.59
C ASP A 157 0.93 -17.75 3.93
N LEU A 158 -0.23 -18.39 4.05
CA LEU A 158 -1.02 -18.36 5.29
C LEU A 158 -0.26 -18.93 6.48
N ALA A 159 0.42 -20.07 6.31
CA ALA A 159 1.11 -20.74 7.41
C ALA A 159 2.27 -19.90 7.96
N SER A 160 3.10 -19.34 7.08
CA SER A 160 4.22 -18.48 7.47
C SER A 160 3.77 -17.15 8.08
N ALA A 161 2.62 -16.60 7.61
CA ALA A 161 2.04 -15.40 8.20
C ALA A 161 1.57 -15.66 9.63
N GLN A 162 0.89 -16.79 9.87
CA GLN A 162 0.46 -17.20 11.21
C GLN A 162 1.65 -17.44 12.14
N SER A 163 2.68 -18.15 11.66
CA SER A 163 3.89 -18.39 12.46
C SER A 163 4.60 -17.09 12.85
N LEU A 164 4.76 -16.16 11.89
CA LEU A 164 5.37 -14.86 12.17
C LEU A 164 4.55 -14.05 13.18
N ASP A 165 3.23 -14.10 13.05
CA ASP A 165 2.33 -13.40 13.94
C ASP A 165 2.40 -13.95 15.36
N GLU A 166 2.40 -15.26 15.52
CA GLU A 166 2.59 -15.94 16.81
C GLU A 166 3.94 -15.55 17.44
N GLU A 167 5.03 -15.56 16.66
CA GLU A 167 6.37 -15.17 17.13
C GLU A 167 6.39 -13.74 17.68
N ILE A 168 5.76 -12.80 16.98
CA ILE A 168 5.73 -11.40 17.40
C ILE A 168 4.83 -11.22 18.62
N HIS A 169 3.64 -11.85 18.63
CA HIS A 169 2.68 -11.74 19.73
C HIS A 169 3.11 -12.42 21.03
N HIS A 170 4.11 -13.29 21.01
CA HIS A 170 4.76 -13.76 22.23
C HIS A 170 5.45 -12.62 23.02
N HIS A 171 5.78 -11.52 22.36
CA HIS A 171 6.60 -10.45 22.90
C HIS A 171 5.95 -9.06 22.90
N PHE A 172 5.10 -8.75 21.92
CA PHE A 172 4.40 -7.50 21.76
C PHE A 172 2.89 -7.71 21.64
N GLN A 173 2.10 -6.81 22.20
CA GLN A 173 0.64 -6.83 22.05
C GLN A 173 0.22 -6.16 20.74
N GLU A 174 -0.96 -6.51 20.19
CA GLU A 174 -1.42 -5.94 18.91
C GLU A 174 -1.44 -4.40 18.87
N HIS A 175 -1.78 -3.73 19.98
CA HIS A 175 -1.79 -2.28 20.05
C HIS A 175 -0.39 -1.63 19.95
N GLN A 176 0.67 -2.40 20.17
CA GLN A 176 2.06 -2.00 20.01
C GLN A 176 2.57 -2.19 18.57
N ILE A 177 1.85 -2.95 17.72
CA ILE A 177 2.32 -3.39 16.41
C ILE A 177 1.67 -2.57 15.30
N TYR A 178 2.52 -2.02 14.42
CA TYR A 178 2.15 -1.16 13.30
C TYR A 178 2.66 -1.79 12.00
N ARG A 179 1.82 -2.59 11.32
CA ARG A 179 2.16 -3.25 10.06
C ARG A 179 1.92 -2.30 8.90
N ILE A 180 3.00 -1.88 8.23
CA ILE A 180 2.91 -0.90 7.13
C ILE A 180 2.27 -1.49 5.89
N ASP A 181 1.19 -0.83 5.42
CA ASP A 181 0.76 -0.83 4.05
C ASP A 181 0.79 0.62 3.52
N HIS A 182 1.76 0.95 2.69
CA HIS A 182 1.95 2.31 2.20
C HIS A 182 0.82 2.82 1.28
N TYR A 183 -0.09 1.94 0.81
CA TYR A 183 -1.30 2.36 0.10
C TYR A 183 -2.34 2.97 1.04
N LEU A 184 -2.46 2.44 2.26
CA LEU A 184 -3.34 3.01 3.27
C LEU A 184 -2.87 4.41 3.70
N GLY A 185 -1.57 4.69 3.64
CA GLY A 185 -1.00 6.01 3.92
C GLY A 185 -1.26 7.08 2.86
N LYS A 186 -1.88 6.74 1.72
CA LYS A 186 -2.18 7.72 0.66
C LYS A 186 -3.44 8.52 0.96
N GLU A 187 -3.39 9.84 0.73
CA GLU A 187 -4.50 10.76 1.00
C GLU A 187 -5.80 10.35 0.32
N THR A 188 -5.76 9.91 -0.93
CA THR A 188 -6.96 9.45 -1.65
C THR A 188 -7.58 8.18 -1.10
N VAL A 189 -6.80 7.28 -0.50
CA VAL A 189 -7.34 6.09 0.18
C VAL A 189 -8.05 6.51 1.47
N GLN A 190 -7.45 7.41 2.25
CA GLN A 190 -8.07 7.99 3.44
C GLN A 190 -9.33 8.79 3.09
N ASN A 191 -9.28 9.52 1.96
CA ASN A 191 -10.41 10.29 1.48
C ASN A 191 -11.65 9.45 1.13
N LEU A 192 -11.49 8.14 0.86
CA LEU A 192 -12.65 7.24 0.73
C LEU A 192 -13.59 7.31 1.94
N LEU A 193 -13.04 7.39 3.15
CA LEU A 193 -13.82 7.51 4.38
C LEU A 193 -14.59 8.84 4.41
N VAL A 194 -13.92 9.95 4.10
CA VAL A 194 -14.52 11.28 4.08
C VAL A 194 -15.54 11.39 2.95
N LEU A 195 -15.17 10.96 1.73
CA LEU A 195 -16.04 10.97 0.56
C LEU A 195 -17.35 10.23 0.82
N ARG A 196 -17.25 9.02 1.39
CA ARG A 196 -18.43 8.20 1.66
C ARG A 196 -19.23 8.70 2.84
N PHE A 197 -18.60 8.94 3.98
CA PHE A 197 -19.29 9.06 5.27
C PHE A 197 -19.58 10.51 5.70
N SER A 198 -18.97 11.50 5.03
CA SER A 198 -19.32 12.91 5.27
C SER A 198 -20.32 13.50 4.25
N ASN A 199 -20.61 12.75 3.16
CA ASN A 199 -21.47 13.23 2.09
C ASN A 199 -22.75 12.38 1.96
N ALA A 200 -23.89 12.96 2.31
CA ALA A 200 -25.17 12.29 2.29
C ALA A 200 -25.63 11.80 0.90
N MET A 201 -25.00 12.27 -0.18
CA MET A 201 -25.31 11.84 -1.54
C MET A 201 -24.65 10.53 -1.97
N PHE A 202 -23.51 10.12 -1.36
CA PHE A 202 -22.78 8.93 -1.79
C PHE A 202 -23.17 7.68 -1.03
N GLU A 203 -23.18 7.70 0.29
CA GLU A 203 -23.41 6.49 1.10
C GLU A 203 -24.75 5.77 0.82
N PRO A 204 -25.89 6.46 0.62
CA PRO A 204 -27.14 5.80 0.25
C PRO A 204 -27.09 5.05 -1.08
N LEU A 205 -26.21 5.46 -1.99
CA LEU A 205 -26.00 4.83 -3.31
C LEU A 205 -24.95 3.73 -3.28
N TRP A 206 -24.17 3.59 -2.17
CA TRP A 206 -22.99 2.74 -2.07
C TRP A 206 -23.34 1.30 -1.70
N ASN A 207 -24.17 0.65 -2.54
CA ASN A 207 -24.64 -0.70 -2.32
C ASN A 207 -25.15 -1.36 -3.62
N ARG A 208 -25.45 -2.65 -3.54
CA ARG A 208 -25.93 -3.49 -4.62
C ARG A 208 -27.18 -3.01 -5.36
N ASN A 209 -27.97 -2.10 -4.78
CA ASN A 209 -29.18 -1.61 -5.45
C ASN A 209 -28.81 -0.60 -6.55
N PHE A 210 -27.69 0.12 -6.40
CA PHE A 210 -27.31 1.22 -7.27
C PHE A 210 -25.96 0.96 -8.00
N ILE A 211 -25.03 0.19 -7.40
CA ILE A 211 -23.76 -0.15 -8.01
C ILE A 211 -23.91 -1.42 -8.84
N ASP A 212 -23.42 -1.36 -10.09
CA ASP A 212 -23.40 -2.50 -11.01
C ASP A 212 -22.14 -3.35 -10.78
N TYR A 213 -20.98 -2.72 -10.77
CA TYR A 213 -19.70 -3.37 -10.49
C TYR A 213 -18.63 -2.36 -10.05
N VAL A 214 -17.54 -2.87 -9.53
CA VAL A 214 -16.37 -2.09 -9.10
C VAL A 214 -15.14 -2.60 -9.82
N GLU A 215 -14.31 -1.69 -10.35
CA GLU A 215 -12.97 -2.00 -10.85
C GLU A 215 -11.92 -1.44 -9.90
N ILE A 216 -10.87 -2.22 -9.63
CA ILE A 216 -9.67 -1.80 -8.92
C ILE A 216 -8.46 -2.16 -9.78
N THR A 217 -7.76 -1.18 -10.29
CA THR A 217 -6.59 -1.37 -11.15
C THR A 217 -5.35 -0.82 -10.48
N GLY A 218 -4.31 -1.66 -10.35
CA GLY A 218 -2.97 -1.28 -9.93
C GLY A 218 -1.97 -1.58 -11.06
N ALA A 219 -1.81 -0.66 -12.01
CA ALA A 219 -0.92 -0.85 -13.16
C ALA A 219 0.46 -0.27 -12.89
N GLU A 220 1.51 -1.01 -13.25
CA GLU A 220 2.91 -0.58 -13.21
C GLU A 220 3.53 -0.61 -14.61
N PHE A 221 4.12 0.52 -15.02
CA PHE A 221 4.81 0.64 -16.30
C PHE A 221 6.16 -0.08 -16.32
N LEU A 222 6.88 -0.07 -15.19
CA LEU A 222 8.20 -0.69 -15.06
C LEU A 222 8.08 -2.23 -14.98
N GLY A 223 9.15 -2.91 -15.42
CA GLY A 223 9.36 -4.34 -15.20
C GLY A 223 9.91 -4.63 -13.81
N VAL A 224 10.57 -5.78 -13.67
CA VAL A 224 11.26 -6.15 -12.43
C VAL A 224 12.68 -5.58 -12.34
N GLU A 225 13.29 -5.30 -13.48
CA GLU A 225 14.63 -4.67 -13.63
C GLU A 225 15.69 -5.36 -12.73
N GLU A 226 16.41 -4.60 -11.90
CA GLU A 226 17.44 -5.15 -10.99
C GLU A 226 16.88 -6.01 -9.84
N ARG A 227 15.53 -6.10 -9.71
CA ARG A 227 14.87 -6.83 -8.64
C ARG A 227 14.31 -8.19 -9.08
N GLY A 228 14.72 -8.71 -10.25
CA GLY A 228 14.22 -9.96 -10.81
C GLY A 228 14.31 -11.12 -9.82
N GLY A 229 15.46 -11.35 -9.20
CA GLY A 229 15.62 -12.45 -8.23
C GLY A 229 14.75 -12.34 -6.97
N TYR A 230 14.45 -11.14 -6.49
CA TYR A 230 13.47 -10.95 -5.40
C TYR A 230 12.05 -11.22 -5.88
N TYR A 231 11.70 -10.65 -7.04
CA TYR A 231 10.34 -10.75 -7.57
C TYR A 231 9.98 -12.18 -7.99
N ASP A 232 10.95 -12.97 -8.40
CA ASP A 232 10.76 -14.36 -8.81
C ASP A 232 10.24 -15.25 -7.67
N GLY A 233 10.58 -14.92 -6.44
CA GLY A 233 10.01 -15.53 -5.24
C GLY A 233 8.67 -14.95 -4.79
N SER A 234 8.29 -13.75 -5.27
CA SER A 234 7.12 -13.00 -4.83
C SER A 234 5.95 -13.11 -5.81
N GLY A 235 6.08 -12.56 -7.00
CA GLY A 235 5.02 -12.44 -8.00
C GLY A 235 4.01 -11.32 -7.68
N ALA A 236 3.11 -11.04 -8.64
CA ALA A 236 2.10 -10.00 -8.53
C ALA A 236 1.08 -10.27 -7.41
N VAL A 237 0.79 -11.54 -7.15
CA VAL A 237 -0.16 -11.97 -6.11
C VAL A 237 0.34 -11.52 -4.74
N ARG A 238 1.59 -11.81 -4.39
CA ARG A 238 2.17 -11.44 -3.07
C ARG A 238 2.60 -9.99 -3.00
N ASP A 239 3.12 -9.43 -4.13
CA ASP A 239 3.66 -8.08 -4.11
C ASP A 239 2.58 -7.00 -4.02
N MET A 240 1.43 -7.21 -4.67
CA MET A 240 0.39 -6.20 -4.83
C MET A 240 -1.00 -6.65 -4.40
N PHE A 241 -1.42 -7.85 -4.80
CA PHE A 241 -2.81 -8.25 -4.65
C PHE A 241 -3.17 -8.59 -3.21
N GLN A 242 -2.41 -9.47 -2.56
CA GLN A 242 -2.65 -9.97 -1.19
C GLN A 242 -2.70 -8.86 -0.13
N ASN A 243 -1.99 -7.79 -0.35
CA ASN A 243 -1.87 -6.67 0.57
C ASN A 243 -2.64 -5.44 0.04
N HIS A 244 -2.01 -4.61 -0.76
CA HIS A 244 -2.51 -3.31 -1.17
C HIS A 244 -3.90 -3.33 -1.79
N LEU A 245 -4.14 -4.23 -2.76
CA LEU A 245 -5.42 -4.21 -3.49
C LEU A 245 -6.57 -4.80 -2.68
N LEU A 246 -6.32 -5.81 -1.83
CA LEU A 246 -7.33 -6.32 -0.91
C LEU A 246 -7.65 -5.30 0.20
N GLN A 247 -6.68 -4.54 0.70
CA GLN A 247 -6.93 -3.45 1.64
C GLN A 247 -7.77 -2.33 0.98
N VAL A 248 -7.41 -1.92 -0.24
CA VAL A 248 -8.21 -0.95 -1.00
C VAL A 248 -9.62 -1.47 -1.26
N LEU A 249 -9.79 -2.74 -1.64
CA LEU A 249 -11.11 -3.37 -1.80
C LEU A 249 -11.91 -3.30 -0.50
N ALA A 250 -11.27 -3.60 0.64
CA ALA A 250 -11.93 -3.56 1.93
C ALA A 250 -12.37 -2.13 2.32
N MET A 251 -11.54 -1.12 2.07
CA MET A 251 -11.88 0.30 2.28
C MET A 251 -13.07 0.76 1.41
N VAL A 252 -13.17 0.25 0.17
CA VAL A 252 -14.32 0.48 -0.70
C VAL A 252 -15.56 -0.22 -0.17
N GLY A 253 -15.40 -1.45 0.32
CA GLY A 253 -16.49 -2.36 0.69
C GLY A 253 -17.06 -2.18 2.10
N MET A 254 -16.36 -1.49 3.00
CA MET A 254 -16.69 -1.43 4.43
C MET A 254 -18.01 -0.71 4.74
N GLU A 255 -18.60 -1.04 5.88
CA GLU A 255 -19.73 -0.29 6.44
C GLU A 255 -19.24 1.01 7.10
N PRO A 256 -20.11 2.01 7.33
CA PRO A 256 -19.77 3.17 8.13
C PRO A 256 -19.30 2.75 9.52
N PRO A 257 -18.08 3.15 9.97
CA PRO A 257 -17.64 2.82 11.32
C PRO A 257 -18.46 3.56 12.36
N ALA A 258 -18.63 2.97 13.54
CA ALA A 258 -19.37 3.60 14.63
C ALA A 258 -18.74 4.92 15.11
N GLN A 259 -17.42 5.03 14.98
CA GLN A 259 -16.60 6.21 15.32
C GLN A 259 -15.40 6.29 14.39
N ILE A 260 -14.86 7.48 14.21
CA ILE A 260 -13.59 7.67 13.47
C ILE A 260 -12.44 7.46 14.45
N ASN A 261 -12.09 6.19 14.64
CA ASN A 261 -10.91 5.75 15.39
C ASN A 261 -10.38 4.44 14.78
N ALA A 262 -9.15 4.09 15.14
CA ALA A 262 -8.43 2.97 14.56
C ALA A 262 -9.19 1.64 14.67
N ASP A 263 -9.74 1.32 15.85
CA ASP A 263 -10.39 0.02 16.07
C ASP A 263 -11.68 -0.08 15.26
N SER A 264 -12.55 0.95 15.31
CA SER A 264 -13.82 0.92 14.58
C SER A 264 -13.61 0.83 13.05
N ILE A 265 -12.60 1.51 12.50
CA ILE A 265 -12.30 1.46 11.06
C ILE A 265 -11.74 0.08 10.68
N ARG A 266 -10.75 -0.42 11.43
CA ARG A 266 -10.13 -1.72 11.18
C ARG A 266 -11.11 -2.88 11.35
N ASP A 267 -12.07 -2.78 12.30
CA ASP A 267 -13.13 -3.77 12.45
C ASP A 267 -14.02 -3.86 11.21
N GLU A 268 -14.38 -2.74 10.59
CA GLU A 268 -15.17 -2.75 9.37
C GLU A 268 -14.36 -3.29 8.17
N VAL A 269 -13.06 -2.99 8.08
CA VAL A 269 -12.15 -3.56 7.06
C VAL A 269 -12.10 -5.08 7.20
N VAL A 270 -11.88 -5.61 8.39
CA VAL A 270 -11.82 -7.06 8.65
C VAL A 270 -13.13 -7.75 8.28
N LYS A 271 -14.27 -7.17 8.61
CA LYS A 271 -15.59 -7.73 8.22
C LYS A 271 -15.72 -7.91 6.70
N VAL A 272 -15.24 -6.96 5.91
CA VAL A 272 -15.25 -7.11 4.44
C VAL A 272 -14.37 -8.26 3.99
N LEU A 273 -13.12 -8.32 4.48
CA LEU A 273 -12.17 -9.37 4.13
C LEU A 273 -12.68 -10.76 4.52
N GLN A 274 -13.33 -10.89 5.67
CA GLN A 274 -13.96 -12.15 6.10
C GLN A 274 -15.22 -12.51 5.28
N CYS A 275 -15.87 -11.52 4.65
CA CYS A 275 -17.01 -11.72 3.76
C CYS A 275 -16.62 -11.97 2.30
N LEU A 276 -15.33 -11.96 1.95
CA LEU A 276 -14.92 -12.38 0.61
C LEU A 276 -15.37 -13.82 0.35
N LYS A 277 -16.00 -14.05 -0.80
CA LYS A 277 -16.39 -15.41 -1.21
C LYS A 277 -15.14 -16.27 -1.35
N PRO A 278 -14.99 -17.38 -0.59
CA PRO A 278 -13.87 -18.28 -0.77
C PRO A 278 -13.77 -18.73 -2.23
N LEU A 279 -12.54 -18.80 -2.73
CA LEU A 279 -12.26 -19.23 -4.11
C LEU A 279 -12.25 -20.75 -4.18
N GLU A 280 -13.21 -21.30 -4.93
CA GLU A 280 -13.29 -22.72 -5.25
C GLU A 280 -12.59 -23.01 -6.60
N GLU A 281 -12.41 -24.27 -6.97
CA GLU A 281 -11.73 -24.66 -8.20
C GLU A 281 -12.39 -24.04 -9.45
N ASP A 282 -13.72 -24.01 -9.49
CA ASP A 282 -14.46 -23.39 -10.59
C ASP A 282 -14.25 -21.88 -10.67
N ASP A 283 -14.14 -21.19 -9.54
CA ASP A 283 -13.82 -19.75 -9.49
C ASP A 283 -12.39 -19.50 -10.00
N LEU A 284 -11.42 -20.33 -9.57
CA LEU A 284 -10.03 -20.23 -10.02
C LEU A 284 -9.87 -20.46 -11.51
N ARG A 285 -10.70 -21.31 -12.13
CA ARG A 285 -10.67 -21.57 -13.58
C ARG A 285 -11.40 -20.52 -14.41
N ASN A 286 -12.44 -19.91 -13.85
CA ASN A 286 -13.31 -19.02 -14.61
C ASN A 286 -13.12 -17.55 -14.28
N ASP A 287 -12.79 -17.21 -13.03
CA ASP A 287 -12.77 -15.84 -12.52
C ASP A 287 -11.36 -15.34 -12.18
N LEU A 288 -10.31 -16.17 -12.38
CA LEU A 288 -8.90 -15.81 -12.18
C LEU A 288 -8.12 -15.87 -13.49
N VAL A 289 -7.28 -14.89 -13.74
CA VAL A 289 -6.30 -14.85 -14.83
C VAL A 289 -4.94 -14.48 -14.25
N LEU A 290 -3.95 -15.35 -14.39
CA LEU A 290 -2.56 -15.07 -14.07
C LEU A 290 -1.78 -14.85 -15.37
N GLY A 291 -0.89 -13.88 -15.40
CA GLY A 291 -0.12 -13.54 -16.58
C GLY A 291 1.36 -13.35 -16.32
N GLN A 292 2.19 -13.55 -17.36
CA GLN A 292 3.60 -13.24 -17.36
C GLN A 292 3.96 -12.43 -18.62
N TYR A 293 4.62 -11.28 -18.47
CA TYR A 293 4.95 -10.45 -19.63
C TYR A 293 6.02 -11.09 -20.51
N THR A 294 5.84 -10.93 -21.81
CA THR A 294 6.74 -11.39 -22.88
C THR A 294 7.37 -10.18 -23.55
N ALA A 295 8.53 -10.42 -24.20
CA ALA A 295 9.22 -9.36 -24.93
C ALA A 295 8.32 -8.74 -26.01
N SER A 296 8.43 -7.42 -26.18
CA SER A 296 7.79 -6.70 -27.28
C SER A 296 8.48 -5.37 -27.56
N ASP A 297 8.19 -4.80 -28.73
CA ASP A 297 8.67 -3.47 -29.09
C ASP A 297 7.61 -2.42 -28.74
N VAL A 298 7.95 -1.52 -27.83
CA VAL A 298 7.08 -0.45 -27.37
C VAL A 298 7.73 0.90 -27.69
N ARG A 299 7.09 1.73 -28.50
CA ARG A 299 7.60 3.05 -28.91
C ARG A 299 9.03 3.02 -29.47
N GLY A 300 9.37 1.95 -30.21
CA GLY A 300 10.69 1.78 -30.81
C GLY A 300 11.78 1.29 -29.84
N GLN A 301 11.44 0.97 -28.62
CA GLN A 301 12.31 0.30 -27.65
C GLN A 301 11.93 -1.16 -27.52
N HIS A 302 12.91 -2.05 -27.64
CA HIS A 302 12.74 -3.46 -27.33
C HIS A 302 12.73 -3.63 -25.80
N LEU A 303 11.60 -4.14 -25.27
CA LEU A 303 11.46 -4.47 -23.85
C LEU A 303 11.61 -5.99 -23.68
N LEU A 304 12.41 -6.39 -22.72
CA LEU A 304 12.66 -7.78 -22.39
C LEU A 304 11.40 -8.44 -21.83
N GLY A 305 11.22 -9.73 -22.13
CA GLY A 305 10.27 -10.58 -21.45
C GLY A 305 10.72 -10.91 -20.03
N TYR A 306 9.82 -11.34 -19.18
CA TYR A 306 10.08 -11.58 -17.76
C TYR A 306 11.25 -12.54 -17.51
N ARG A 307 11.30 -13.65 -18.27
CA ARG A 307 12.37 -14.64 -18.14
C ARG A 307 13.72 -14.20 -18.73
N GLU A 308 13.75 -13.07 -19.42
CA GLU A 308 14.96 -12.46 -19.97
C GLU A 308 15.53 -11.40 -19.01
N GLU A 309 14.78 -11.03 -17.96
CA GLU A 309 15.21 -10.05 -16.96
C GLU A 309 16.29 -10.63 -16.03
N ASN A 310 17.19 -9.77 -15.57
CA ASN A 310 18.31 -10.18 -14.71
C ASN A 310 17.84 -10.81 -13.40
N GLY A 311 18.38 -11.99 -13.08
CA GLY A 311 18.09 -12.70 -11.83
C GLY A 311 16.79 -13.50 -11.82
N VAL A 312 16.08 -13.59 -12.95
CA VAL A 312 14.89 -14.44 -13.13
C VAL A 312 15.33 -15.81 -13.67
N ALA A 313 14.70 -16.89 -13.21
CA ALA A 313 14.96 -18.24 -13.75
C ALA A 313 14.39 -18.39 -15.16
N ASP A 314 15.13 -19.07 -16.06
CA ASP A 314 14.73 -19.27 -17.47
C ASP A 314 13.38 -19.99 -17.63
N ASP A 315 13.03 -20.84 -16.66
CA ASP A 315 11.79 -21.61 -16.60
C ASP A 315 10.77 -21.05 -15.58
N SER A 316 11.00 -19.83 -15.09
CA SER A 316 10.14 -19.18 -14.08
C SER A 316 8.66 -19.18 -14.51
N ARG A 317 7.81 -19.54 -13.56
CA ARG A 317 6.35 -19.49 -13.67
C ARG A 317 5.73 -18.41 -12.78
N THR A 318 6.55 -17.48 -12.31
CA THR A 318 6.08 -16.39 -11.46
C THR A 318 5.20 -15.46 -12.27
N GLU A 319 4.02 -15.22 -11.75
CA GLU A 319 3.05 -14.30 -12.36
C GLU A 319 3.49 -12.85 -12.17
N THR A 320 3.42 -12.07 -13.24
CA THR A 320 3.65 -10.62 -13.25
C THR A 320 2.36 -9.83 -13.45
N TYR A 321 1.25 -10.55 -13.57
CA TYR A 321 -0.11 -10.02 -13.69
C TYR A 321 -1.09 -10.94 -12.99
N ILE A 322 -2.09 -10.33 -12.36
CA ILE A 322 -3.29 -11.00 -11.88
C ILE A 322 -4.52 -10.16 -12.25
N GLY A 323 -5.55 -10.83 -12.77
CA GLY A 323 -6.91 -10.32 -12.89
C GLY A 323 -7.86 -11.28 -12.18
N LEU A 324 -8.72 -10.76 -11.29
CA LEU A 324 -9.66 -11.56 -10.52
C LEU A 324 -11.03 -10.89 -10.46
N LYS A 325 -12.09 -11.67 -10.65
CA LYS A 325 -13.46 -11.31 -10.32
C LYS A 325 -13.77 -11.81 -8.91
N ALA A 326 -13.74 -10.90 -7.94
CA ALA A 326 -14.02 -11.18 -6.54
C ALA A 326 -15.48 -10.85 -6.16
N HIS A 327 -16.01 -11.51 -5.13
CA HIS A 327 -17.33 -11.27 -4.59
C HIS A 327 -17.29 -11.08 -3.07
N ILE A 328 -18.11 -10.15 -2.56
CA ILE A 328 -18.28 -9.92 -1.12
C ILE A 328 -19.67 -10.44 -0.73
N ASN A 329 -19.70 -11.51 0.06
CA ASN A 329 -20.93 -12.19 0.50
C ASN A 329 -21.52 -11.53 1.74
N ASN A 330 -22.01 -10.29 1.59
CA ASN A 330 -22.74 -9.58 2.63
C ASN A 330 -23.99 -8.89 2.06
N TRP A 331 -24.82 -8.30 2.91
CA TRP A 331 -26.07 -7.65 2.50
C TRP A 331 -25.86 -6.45 1.57
N ARG A 332 -24.78 -5.73 1.73
CA ARG A 332 -24.46 -4.55 0.93
C ARG A 332 -24.04 -4.91 -0.49
N TRP A 333 -23.25 -5.97 -0.67
CA TRP A 333 -22.51 -6.23 -1.91
C TRP A 333 -22.89 -7.51 -2.64
N ASN A 334 -23.71 -8.39 -2.03
CA ASN A 334 -24.04 -9.66 -2.66
C ASN A 334 -24.63 -9.45 -4.06
N GLY A 335 -23.96 -10.06 -5.07
CA GLY A 335 -24.32 -9.94 -6.49
C GLY A 335 -23.61 -8.80 -7.23
N VAL A 336 -22.80 -7.97 -6.57
CA VAL A 336 -21.93 -6.96 -7.21
C VAL A 336 -20.53 -7.55 -7.37
N PRO A 337 -20.01 -7.74 -8.58
CA PRO A 337 -18.64 -8.19 -8.78
C PRO A 337 -17.64 -7.04 -8.56
N PHE A 338 -16.49 -7.40 -8.00
CA PHE A 338 -15.31 -6.57 -7.88
C PHE A 338 -14.23 -7.14 -8.81
N TYR A 339 -13.94 -6.42 -9.89
CA TYR A 339 -12.87 -6.79 -10.81
C TYR A 339 -11.59 -6.11 -10.35
N VAL A 340 -10.61 -6.92 -9.98
CA VAL A 340 -9.34 -6.43 -9.44
C VAL A 340 -8.21 -6.90 -10.34
N ARG A 341 -7.35 -5.98 -10.79
CA ARG A 341 -6.17 -6.35 -11.59
C ARG A 341 -4.95 -5.56 -11.17
N THR A 342 -3.80 -6.20 -11.31
CA THR A 342 -2.49 -5.55 -11.23
C THR A 342 -1.49 -6.27 -12.12
N GLY A 343 -0.49 -5.55 -12.58
CA GLY A 343 0.59 -6.14 -13.37
C GLY A 343 1.71 -5.17 -13.67
N LYS A 344 2.84 -5.76 -14.08
CA LYS A 344 4.03 -5.03 -14.54
C LYS A 344 4.08 -4.93 -16.06
N ARG A 345 4.89 -4.01 -16.60
CA ARG A 345 5.00 -3.73 -18.05
C ARG A 345 3.65 -3.41 -18.70
N LEU A 346 2.72 -2.85 -17.93
CA LEU A 346 1.45 -2.33 -18.44
C LEU A 346 1.65 -0.96 -19.10
N PRO A 347 0.68 -0.43 -19.88
CA PRO A 347 0.85 0.79 -20.67
C PRO A 347 1.20 2.03 -19.87
N THR A 348 0.80 2.09 -18.59
CA THR A 348 1.03 3.25 -17.73
C THR A 348 1.17 2.82 -16.27
N ARG A 349 1.62 3.77 -15.43
CA ARG A 349 1.55 3.63 -13.98
C ARG A 349 0.29 4.31 -13.47
N VAL A 350 -0.69 3.53 -13.01
CA VAL A 350 -1.93 4.06 -12.43
C VAL A 350 -2.46 3.14 -11.36
N THR A 351 -2.95 3.72 -10.27
CA THR A 351 -3.83 3.01 -9.34
C THR A 351 -5.12 3.80 -9.23
N GLU A 352 -6.23 3.15 -9.59
CA GLU A 352 -7.56 3.76 -9.54
C GLU A 352 -8.63 2.76 -9.13
N ILE A 353 -9.70 3.30 -8.57
CA ILE A 353 -10.95 2.62 -8.28
C ILE A 353 -12.02 3.23 -9.17
N VAL A 354 -12.80 2.40 -9.84
CA VAL A 354 -13.95 2.85 -10.63
C VAL A 354 -15.22 2.21 -10.10
N ILE A 355 -16.15 3.04 -9.67
CA ILE A 355 -17.48 2.62 -9.24
C ILE A 355 -18.43 2.85 -10.41
N HIS A 356 -18.97 1.78 -10.97
CA HIS A 356 -19.96 1.82 -12.04
C HIS A 356 -21.36 1.72 -11.44
N PHE A 357 -22.17 2.73 -11.69
CA PHE A 357 -23.57 2.74 -11.26
C PHE A 357 -24.43 2.01 -12.27
N LYS A 358 -25.49 1.35 -11.79
CA LYS A 358 -26.51 0.73 -12.64
C LYS A 358 -27.16 1.75 -13.57
N ASN A 359 -27.50 1.31 -14.74
CA ASN A 359 -28.30 2.11 -15.66
C ASN A 359 -29.67 2.44 -15.07
N THR A 360 -30.28 3.52 -15.56
CA THR A 360 -31.64 3.89 -15.17
C THR A 360 -32.62 2.75 -15.47
N PRO A 361 -33.54 2.43 -14.55
CA PRO A 361 -34.45 1.28 -14.74
C PRO A 361 -35.36 1.41 -15.96
N HIS A 362 -35.57 2.63 -16.44
CA HIS A 362 -36.32 2.91 -17.67
C HIS A 362 -35.57 3.93 -18.52
N PRO A 363 -35.06 3.54 -19.71
CA PRO A 363 -34.20 4.38 -20.53
C PRO A 363 -35.01 5.41 -21.34
N VAL A 364 -35.54 6.45 -20.68
CA VAL A 364 -36.35 7.54 -21.27
C VAL A 364 -35.61 8.27 -22.39
N PHE A 365 -34.27 8.35 -22.31
CA PHE A 365 -33.41 9.00 -23.30
C PHE A 365 -32.76 8.04 -24.29
N GLY A 366 -33.23 6.80 -24.39
CA GLY A 366 -32.68 5.73 -25.24
C GLY A 366 -31.65 4.87 -24.53
N GLN A 367 -31.23 3.80 -25.23
CA GLN A 367 -30.28 2.84 -24.66
C GLN A 367 -28.82 3.36 -24.65
N ASP A 368 -28.54 4.43 -25.39
CA ASP A 368 -27.23 5.08 -25.45
C ASP A 368 -27.08 6.20 -24.40
N ALA A 369 -27.85 6.17 -23.31
CA ALA A 369 -27.70 7.12 -22.22
C ALA A 369 -26.29 6.94 -21.58
N PRO A 370 -25.58 8.04 -21.29
CA PRO A 370 -24.24 7.96 -20.69
C PRO A 370 -24.23 7.22 -19.36
N GLU A 371 -23.25 6.37 -19.17
CA GLU A 371 -23.01 5.67 -17.92
C GLU A 371 -22.65 6.66 -16.80
N ASN A 372 -23.15 6.39 -15.59
CA ASN A 372 -22.72 7.11 -14.40
C ASN A 372 -21.58 6.34 -13.74
N LYS A 373 -20.46 7.00 -13.55
CA LYS A 373 -19.31 6.39 -12.86
C LYS A 373 -18.56 7.40 -12.02
N LEU A 374 -17.99 6.89 -10.92
CA LEU A 374 -17.10 7.61 -10.04
C LEU A 374 -15.72 6.96 -10.11
N ILE A 375 -14.71 7.75 -10.51
CA ILE A 375 -13.32 7.33 -10.60
C ILE A 375 -12.56 7.98 -9.46
N ILE A 376 -11.89 7.18 -8.64
CA ILE A 376 -11.05 7.63 -7.54
C ILE A 376 -9.63 7.25 -7.89
N ARG A 377 -8.80 8.24 -8.21
CA ARG A 377 -7.41 8.04 -8.62
C ARG A 377 -6.50 8.14 -7.40
N ILE A 378 -5.80 7.03 -7.12
CA ILE A 378 -4.86 6.91 -6.00
C ILE A 378 -3.45 7.35 -6.42
N GLN A 379 -3.09 7.10 -7.69
CA GLN A 379 -1.83 7.57 -8.30
C GLN A 379 -1.86 7.44 -9.83
N PRO A 380 -1.10 8.22 -10.60
CA PRO A 380 -0.56 9.53 -10.23
C PRO A 380 -1.69 10.56 -10.14
N ASP A 381 -1.38 11.80 -9.79
CA ASP A 381 -2.34 12.92 -9.77
C ASP A 381 -3.63 12.57 -9.00
N GLU A 382 -3.48 12.40 -7.71
CA GLU A 382 -4.56 12.03 -6.79
C GLU A 382 -5.81 12.90 -6.98
N GLY A 383 -6.98 12.27 -7.10
CA GLY A 383 -8.19 13.02 -7.37
C GLY A 383 -9.44 12.15 -7.56
N ILE A 384 -10.54 12.83 -7.84
CA ILE A 384 -11.86 12.22 -8.06
C ILE A 384 -12.46 12.78 -9.34
N GLN A 385 -12.98 11.88 -10.18
CA GLN A 385 -13.73 12.25 -11.37
C GLN A 385 -15.12 11.60 -11.31
N MET A 386 -16.16 12.37 -11.56
CA MET A 386 -17.54 11.89 -11.71
C MET A 386 -18.01 12.09 -13.13
N SER A 387 -18.48 11.02 -13.78
CA SER A 387 -19.09 11.06 -15.12
C SER A 387 -20.59 10.89 -15.03
N PHE A 388 -21.34 11.72 -15.75
CA PHE A 388 -22.81 11.68 -15.80
C PHE A 388 -23.36 12.31 -17.07
N GLY A 389 -24.63 12.10 -17.36
CA GLY A 389 -25.30 12.63 -18.55
C GLY A 389 -25.85 14.04 -18.36
N LEU A 390 -25.54 14.95 -19.29
CA LEU A 390 -26.24 16.24 -19.42
C LEU A 390 -26.85 16.38 -20.81
N LYS A 391 -27.90 17.23 -20.90
CA LYS A 391 -28.51 17.56 -22.20
C LYS A 391 -27.52 18.27 -23.10
N GLU A 392 -27.34 17.80 -24.34
CA GLU A 392 -26.58 18.51 -25.36
C GLU A 392 -27.31 19.80 -25.76
N PRO A 393 -26.64 20.98 -25.73
CA PRO A 393 -27.25 22.25 -26.14
C PRO A 393 -27.73 22.20 -27.61
N GLY A 394 -28.97 22.62 -27.84
CA GLY A 394 -29.56 22.72 -29.17
C GLY A 394 -30.06 21.43 -29.81
N ALA A 395 -29.69 20.25 -29.30
CA ALA A 395 -29.96 18.96 -29.95
C ALA A 395 -31.22 18.22 -29.38
N GLY A 396 -32.29 18.92 -29.09
CA GLY A 396 -33.48 18.33 -28.49
C GLY A 396 -33.18 17.81 -27.08
N PHE A 397 -33.57 16.54 -26.77
CA PHE A 397 -33.31 15.89 -25.48
C PHE A 397 -32.17 14.83 -25.58
N LYS A 398 -31.18 15.06 -26.43
CA LYS A 398 -30.02 14.19 -26.54
C LYS A 398 -29.12 14.35 -25.31
N ALA A 399 -28.79 13.24 -24.64
CA ALA A 399 -27.87 13.21 -23.53
C ALA A 399 -26.41 13.05 -24.04
N LYS A 400 -25.48 13.73 -23.36
CA LYS A 400 -24.03 13.63 -23.60
C LYS A 400 -23.31 13.41 -22.28
N GLU A 401 -22.27 12.57 -22.26
CA GLU A 401 -21.40 12.40 -21.10
C GLU A 401 -20.64 13.70 -20.82
N VAL A 402 -20.64 14.09 -19.55
CA VAL A 402 -19.81 15.17 -19.01
C VAL A 402 -19.05 14.68 -17.79
N LYS A 403 -17.94 15.33 -17.48
CA LYS A 403 -17.04 14.97 -16.39
C LYS A 403 -16.87 16.13 -15.42
N MET A 404 -17.00 15.86 -14.12
CA MET A 404 -16.56 16.76 -13.04
C MET A 404 -15.29 16.20 -12.46
N ASN A 405 -14.22 17.00 -12.45
CA ASN A 405 -12.92 16.61 -11.93
C ASN A 405 -12.59 17.41 -10.68
N PHE A 406 -11.99 16.76 -9.71
CA PHE A 406 -11.30 17.35 -8.59
C PHE A 406 -9.91 16.71 -8.52
N SER A 407 -8.88 17.54 -8.42
CA SER A 407 -7.51 17.10 -8.17
C SER A 407 -7.01 17.71 -6.86
N TYR A 408 -6.24 16.96 -6.08
CA TYR A 408 -5.60 17.49 -4.89
C TYR A 408 -4.58 18.58 -5.21
N SER A 409 -4.00 18.56 -6.42
CA SER A 409 -3.14 19.66 -6.92
C SER A 409 -3.86 20.99 -7.08
N ASP A 410 -5.20 21.00 -7.15
CA ASP A 410 -6.01 22.22 -7.24
C ASP A 410 -6.21 22.92 -5.89
N LEU A 411 -5.84 22.24 -4.77
CA LEU A 411 -5.91 22.83 -3.45
C LEU A 411 -4.70 23.73 -3.20
N PRO A 412 -4.87 25.05 -3.01
CA PRO A 412 -3.76 25.93 -2.72
C PRO A 412 -3.18 25.63 -1.33
N GLU A 413 -1.85 25.64 -1.24
CA GLU A 413 -1.07 25.61 0.00
C GLU A 413 -1.17 24.35 0.87
N THR A 414 -1.76 23.26 0.39
CA THR A 414 -1.79 22.01 1.15
C THR A 414 -0.50 21.22 0.86
N GLN A 415 0.42 21.23 1.80
CA GLN A 415 1.58 20.35 1.75
C GLN A 415 1.10 18.93 2.06
N MET A 416 0.93 18.11 1.00
CA MET A 416 0.54 16.72 1.16
C MET A 416 1.72 15.93 1.75
N LEU A 417 1.46 15.21 2.83
CA LEU A 417 2.43 14.28 3.37
C LEU A 417 2.59 13.09 2.41
N THR A 418 3.81 12.66 2.21
CA THR A 418 4.05 11.37 1.56
C THR A 418 3.51 10.23 2.44
N ALA A 419 3.29 9.05 1.86
CA ALA A 419 2.78 7.91 2.62
C ALA A 419 3.68 7.55 3.83
N TYR A 420 5.00 7.65 3.69
CA TYR A 420 5.93 7.38 4.80
C TYR A 420 5.91 8.46 5.87
N GLU A 421 5.85 9.74 5.51
CA GLU A 421 5.68 10.85 6.47
C GLU A 421 4.40 10.67 7.28
N ARG A 422 3.30 10.35 6.60
CA ARG A 422 2.00 10.12 7.24
C ARG A 422 2.06 8.95 8.21
N LEU A 423 2.53 7.79 7.78
CA LEU A 423 2.58 6.59 8.62
C LEU A 423 3.54 6.75 9.83
N LEU A 424 4.69 7.40 9.64
CA LEU A 424 5.58 7.70 10.75
C LEU A 424 4.93 8.65 11.77
N LEU A 425 4.26 9.70 11.30
CA LEU A 425 3.54 10.63 12.15
C LEU A 425 2.39 9.96 12.92
N ASP A 426 1.61 9.12 12.24
CA ASP A 426 0.53 8.37 12.86
C ASP A 426 1.05 7.38 13.92
N ALA A 427 2.13 6.67 13.62
CA ALA A 427 2.77 5.77 14.60
C ALA A 427 3.31 6.54 15.82
N LEU A 428 3.89 7.71 15.63
CA LEU A 428 4.34 8.59 16.74
C LEU A 428 3.16 9.09 17.59
N ASN A 429 1.99 9.31 16.98
CA ASN A 429 0.77 9.73 17.68
C ASN A 429 -0.04 8.56 18.26
N GLY A 430 0.32 7.30 17.96
CA GLY A 430 -0.43 6.11 18.38
C GLY A 430 -1.70 5.86 17.58
N ASP A 431 -1.82 6.47 16.42
CA ASP A 431 -2.93 6.24 15.50
C ASP A 431 -2.64 5.04 14.58
N ALA A 432 -3.29 3.92 14.86
CA ALA A 432 -3.14 2.69 14.08
C ALA A 432 -4.16 2.55 12.93
N THR A 433 -4.91 3.61 12.60
CA THR A 433 -6.00 3.59 11.59
C THR A 433 -5.53 3.08 10.23
N LEU A 434 -4.32 3.48 9.82
CA LEU A 434 -3.76 3.19 8.50
C LEU A 434 -2.78 2.00 8.50
N PHE A 435 -2.77 1.21 9.58
CA PHE A 435 -1.92 0.03 9.71
C PHE A 435 -2.75 -1.25 9.68
N ALA A 436 -2.25 -2.25 8.97
CA ALA A 436 -2.93 -3.53 8.86
C ALA A 436 -2.92 -4.27 10.20
N ARG A 437 -4.11 -4.71 10.64
CA ARG A 437 -4.27 -5.54 11.84
C ARG A 437 -4.05 -7.01 11.49
N THR A 438 -3.56 -7.80 12.44
CA THR A 438 -3.27 -9.23 12.26
C THR A 438 -4.39 -10.00 11.58
N ASP A 439 -5.62 -9.86 12.07
CA ASP A 439 -6.78 -10.58 11.53
C ASP A 439 -7.12 -10.19 10.08
N ALA A 440 -6.86 -8.92 9.69
CA ALA A 440 -6.95 -8.49 8.30
C ALA A 440 -5.89 -9.16 7.42
N VAL A 441 -4.64 -9.20 7.89
CA VAL A 441 -3.52 -9.86 7.18
C VAL A 441 -3.81 -11.35 6.99
N GLU A 442 -4.28 -12.03 8.06
CA GLU A 442 -4.65 -13.44 7.99
C GLU A 442 -5.82 -13.69 7.04
N ALA A 443 -6.87 -12.86 7.09
CA ALA A 443 -8.01 -12.96 6.18
C ALA A 443 -7.58 -12.80 4.71
N CYS A 444 -6.67 -11.85 4.41
CA CYS A 444 -6.10 -11.69 3.08
C CYS A 444 -5.32 -12.95 2.63
N TRP A 445 -4.47 -13.52 3.48
CA TRP A 445 -3.74 -14.75 3.15
C TRP A 445 -4.67 -15.94 2.95
N LYS A 446 -5.67 -16.09 3.81
CA LYS A 446 -6.67 -17.15 3.69
C LYS A 446 -7.42 -17.07 2.35
N TYR A 447 -7.76 -15.86 1.91
CA TYR A 447 -8.41 -15.64 0.62
C TYR A 447 -7.49 -15.95 -0.56
N VAL A 448 -6.22 -15.63 -0.47
CA VAL A 448 -5.22 -15.75 -1.56
C VAL A 448 -4.59 -17.15 -1.63
N GLN A 449 -4.59 -17.92 -0.55
CA GLN A 449 -3.94 -19.25 -0.50
C GLN A 449 -4.37 -20.17 -1.66
N PRO A 450 -5.67 -20.29 -2.01
CA PRO A 450 -6.09 -21.11 -3.16
C PRO A 450 -5.46 -20.65 -4.50
N ILE A 451 -5.22 -19.34 -4.68
CA ILE A 451 -4.54 -18.81 -5.88
C ILE A 451 -3.09 -19.27 -5.92
N LEU A 452 -2.39 -19.24 -4.77
CA LEU A 452 -0.99 -19.69 -4.67
C LEU A 452 -0.84 -21.18 -4.96
N ASP A 453 -1.83 -21.98 -4.55
CA ASP A 453 -1.86 -23.42 -4.82
C ASP A 453 -2.17 -23.69 -6.29
N PHE A 454 -3.15 -22.98 -6.85
CA PHE A 454 -3.59 -23.11 -8.25
C PHE A 454 -2.51 -22.70 -9.26
N LYS A 455 -1.66 -21.74 -8.97
CA LYS A 455 -0.60 -21.29 -9.91
C LYS A 455 0.41 -22.40 -10.28
N GLN A 456 0.41 -23.53 -9.56
CA GLN A 456 1.20 -24.71 -9.92
C GLN A 456 0.64 -25.45 -11.15
N ASP A 457 -0.64 -25.23 -11.51
CA ASP A 457 -1.22 -25.81 -12.73
C ASP A 457 -0.50 -25.24 -13.97
N PRO A 458 0.05 -26.09 -14.86
CA PRO A 458 0.72 -25.64 -16.07
C PRO A 458 -0.14 -24.74 -16.99
N GLN A 459 -1.44 -24.83 -16.93
CA GLN A 459 -2.38 -24.06 -17.76
C GLN A 459 -2.82 -22.73 -17.11
N ALA A 460 -2.40 -22.46 -15.88
CA ALA A 460 -2.85 -21.28 -15.15
C ALA A 460 -2.18 -19.96 -15.58
N LEU A 461 -1.10 -19.98 -16.37
CA LEU A 461 -0.29 -18.81 -16.69
C LEU A 461 -0.35 -18.45 -18.18
N PHE A 462 -0.85 -17.26 -18.49
CA PHE A 462 -0.95 -16.71 -19.84
C PHE A 462 0.19 -15.73 -20.14
N GLY A 463 0.60 -15.64 -21.42
CA GLY A 463 1.55 -14.63 -21.87
C GLY A 463 0.85 -13.32 -22.22
N TYR A 464 1.49 -12.17 -21.96
CA TYR A 464 1.05 -10.88 -22.51
C TYR A 464 2.24 -10.04 -22.96
N ALA A 465 2.11 -9.31 -24.07
CA ALA A 465 3.18 -8.47 -24.59
C ALA A 465 3.41 -7.25 -23.66
N CYS A 466 4.67 -6.86 -23.43
CA CYS A 466 4.99 -5.61 -22.76
C CYS A 466 4.26 -4.42 -23.38
N GLY A 467 3.71 -3.51 -22.58
CA GLY A 467 2.97 -2.34 -23.04
C GLY A 467 1.49 -2.60 -23.37
N THR A 468 0.99 -3.82 -23.14
CA THR A 468 -0.44 -4.14 -23.20
C THR A 468 -1.09 -4.17 -21.81
N TRP A 469 -2.42 -4.20 -21.75
CA TRP A 469 -3.17 -4.21 -20.48
C TRP A 469 -3.28 -5.58 -19.81
N GLY A 470 -2.41 -6.50 -20.15
CA GLY A 470 -2.40 -7.86 -19.64
C GLY A 470 -2.80 -8.90 -20.67
N PRO A 471 -3.03 -10.15 -20.25
CA PRO A 471 -3.52 -11.21 -21.12
C PRO A 471 -4.92 -10.90 -21.70
N GLN A 472 -5.21 -11.39 -22.91
CA GLN A 472 -6.54 -11.24 -23.52
C GLN A 472 -7.64 -11.89 -22.66
N GLU A 473 -7.34 -12.97 -21.99
CA GLU A 473 -8.22 -13.68 -21.06
C GLU A 473 -8.72 -12.78 -19.91
N ALA A 474 -7.95 -11.74 -19.55
CA ALA A 474 -8.38 -10.77 -18.55
C ALA A 474 -9.51 -9.86 -19.04
N ASP A 475 -9.57 -9.56 -20.35
CA ASP A 475 -10.69 -8.82 -20.93
C ASP A 475 -11.95 -9.68 -20.97
N GLU A 476 -11.78 -10.98 -21.21
CA GLU A 476 -12.87 -11.94 -21.23
C GLU A 476 -13.60 -12.08 -19.88
N LEU A 477 -12.91 -11.84 -18.76
CA LEU A 477 -13.54 -11.84 -17.42
C LEU A 477 -14.74 -10.89 -17.35
N LEU A 478 -14.61 -9.70 -17.92
CA LEU A 478 -15.67 -8.68 -17.90
C LEU A 478 -16.63 -8.86 -19.09
N GLN A 479 -16.12 -9.25 -20.25
CA GLN A 479 -16.91 -9.43 -21.47
C GLN A 479 -17.99 -10.51 -21.30
N ARG A 480 -17.73 -11.59 -20.55
CA ARG A 480 -18.71 -12.64 -20.22
C ARG A 480 -19.92 -12.07 -19.47
N ASP A 481 -19.71 -11.01 -18.70
CA ASP A 481 -20.77 -10.31 -17.94
C ASP A 481 -21.33 -9.10 -18.72
N GLY A 482 -20.95 -8.93 -20.01
CA GLY A 482 -21.36 -7.78 -20.82
C GLY A 482 -20.72 -6.47 -20.40
N ARG A 483 -19.56 -6.51 -19.73
CA ARG A 483 -18.80 -5.37 -19.19
C ARG A 483 -17.44 -5.23 -19.85
N ALA A 484 -16.75 -4.15 -19.62
CA ALA A 484 -15.39 -3.93 -20.13
C ALA A 484 -14.55 -3.17 -19.08
N TRP A 485 -13.23 -3.44 -19.09
CA TRP A 485 -12.29 -2.67 -18.32
C TRP A 485 -12.26 -1.20 -18.75
N ARG A 486 -12.13 -0.31 -17.80
CA ARG A 486 -11.66 1.03 -18.11
C ARG A 486 -10.15 0.98 -18.43
N PHE A 487 -9.77 1.63 -19.54
CA PHE A 487 -8.38 1.83 -19.91
C PHE A 487 -8.06 3.33 -19.78
N PRO A 488 -7.33 3.74 -18.72
CA PRO A 488 -6.99 5.14 -18.49
C PRO A 488 -6.10 5.73 -19.59
N CYS A 489 -5.39 4.89 -20.34
CA CYS A 489 -4.62 5.25 -21.53
C CYS A 489 -5.10 4.45 -22.71
N LYS A 490 -5.49 5.11 -23.79
CA LYS A 490 -5.61 4.45 -25.09
C LYS A 490 -4.20 4.13 -25.59
N ASN A 491 -4.00 2.92 -26.11
CA ASN A 491 -2.75 2.34 -26.60
C ASN A 491 -1.57 3.30 -26.76
N LEU A 492 -0.47 3.00 -26.06
CA LEU A 492 0.78 3.78 -26.13
C LEU A 492 1.39 3.86 -27.54
N THR A 493 0.86 3.09 -28.52
CA THR A 493 1.30 3.13 -29.92
C THR A 493 0.86 4.38 -30.66
N ASP A 494 -0.21 5.07 -30.22
CA ASP A 494 -0.88 6.08 -31.05
C ASP A 494 -0.91 7.51 -30.49
N THR A 495 -0.56 7.76 -29.23
CA THR A 495 -0.57 9.12 -28.65
C THR A 495 0.51 9.31 -27.61
N ASP A 496 1.17 10.48 -27.63
CA ASP A 496 2.25 10.85 -26.71
C ASP A 496 1.77 11.18 -25.27
N TYR A 497 0.48 11.17 -25.03
CA TYR A 497 -0.11 11.51 -23.73
C TYR A 497 -1.21 10.55 -23.34
N CYS A 498 -1.09 10.00 -22.12
CA CYS A 498 -2.19 9.39 -21.41
C CYS A 498 -3.06 10.50 -20.80
N GLU A 499 -4.30 10.66 -21.22
CA GLU A 499 -5.30 11.35 -20.43
C GLU A 499 -5.70 10.44 -19.26
N LEU A 500 -5.05 10.67 -18.13
CA LEU A 500 -5.42 10.04 -16.87
C LEU A 500 -6.65 10.70 -16.28
#